data_3f42b81a169aa66f69cb9ae7f78708cc
#
_entry.id   3f42b81a169aa66f69cb9ae7f78708cc
#
_cell.length_a   1.000
_cell.length_b   1.000
_cell.length_c   1.000
_cell.angle_alpha   90.00
_cell.angle_beta   90.00
_cell.angle_gamma   90.00
#
_symmetry.space_group_name_H-M   'P 1'
#
loop_
_entity.id
_entity.type
_entity.pdbx_description
1 polymer ?
#
loop_
_entity_poly.entity_id
_entity_poly.type
_entity_poly.pdbx_seq_one_letter_code
_entity_poly.pdbx_strand_id
1 'polypeptide(L)'
;MALLEAEKLRKPVLCIVIMDDAHLPGAAARWWLDGAIRSLDGALRKRGGALHVFRGATRDVLMEIIRRTGADTVLWNRRYDPGGRETDTVIKSELRSQGIMAHSFAGALLHEPWAIRTRSGGQYKIFTAFWRAMKACPAPFPPAPAPEKLTFASLPPMPDGLAMHGGEYGLLPTTHDWTGGLQAMWEPGEEAAHSQLADFIENDLDTYATARDFPGQEATSRLSPFLRFGHITPAQIWQAATEQTYPEQFLAEVGWRDFAWSLLFVTPDMANRNLRPEFDAMPWRDDPVGLARWRKGQTGYPLVDAGMRELWHTGWMHNRVRMVVASFLVKHLLIDWRHGERWFADTLVDHDPASNPMNWQWSAGTGVDAAPYFRIMNPILQSRKFDPHGVYIRRWVPELSHLSDDAIHAPWEAALPRDYPPPVVDHRLARERALSAWKMI
;
A
#
# COMPACT_ATOMS: atom_id res chain seq x y z
N MET A 1 14.18 14.99 4.59
CA MET A 1 14.10 16.49 4.63
C MET A 1 14.05 17.01 6.06
N ALA A 2 13.19 16.48 6.96
CA ALA A 2 13.12 16.98 8.34
C ALA A 2 14.46 16.91 9.10
N LEU A 3 15.19 15.77 9.01
CA LEU A 3 16.50 15.63 9.65
C LEU A 3 17.58 16.54 9.03
N LEU A 4 17.53 16.80 7.73
CA LEU A 4 18.45 17.74 7.08
C LEU A 4 18.21 19.18 7.53
N GLU A 5 16.96 19.55 7.77
CA GLU A 5 16.66 20.87 8.35
C GLU A 5 17.12 20.94 9.80
N ALA A 6 16.95 19.87 10.57
CA ALA A 6 17.47 19.80 11.93
C ALA A 6 18.99 19.98 11.99
N GLU A 7 19.74 19.36 11.04
CA GLU A 7 21.20 19.56 10.91
C GLU A 7 21.57 21.02 10.68
N LYS A 8 20.85 21.73 9.80
CA LYS A 8 21.08 23.15 9.52
C LYS A 8 20.85 24.03 10.76
N LEU A 9 19.89 23.69 11.59
CA LEU A 9 19.59 24.42 12.82
C LEU A 9 20.69 24.29 13.88
N ARG A 10 21.57 23.28 13.79
CA ARG A 10 22.68 22.99 14.72
C ARG A 10 22.25 22.93 16.19
N LYS A 11 21.00 22.47 16.44
CA LYS A 11 20.44 22.22 17.76
C LYS A 11 20.44 20.74 18.08
N PRO A 12 20.48 20.35 19.36
CA PRO A 12 20.28 18.95 19.75
C PRO A 12 18.91 18.43 19.25
N VAL A 13 18.90 17.23 18.68
CA VAL A 13 17.74 16.63 18.04
C VAL A 13 17.25 15.45 18.87
N LEU A 14 15.94 15.39 19.13
CA LEU A 14 15.26 14.24 19.68
C LEU A 14 14.44 13.59 18.55
N CYS A 15 14.81 12.37 18.15
CA CYS A 15 14.05 11.61 17.16
C CYS A 15 12.93 10.83 17.86
N ILE A 16 11.68 11.05 17.45
CA ILE A 16 10.51 10.44 18.08
C ILE A 16 9.57 9.79 17.07
N VAL A 17 8.90 8.72 17.47
CA VAL A 17 7.70 8.16 16.83
C VAL A 17 6.59 8.11 17.87
N ILE A 18 5.41 8.58 17.50
CA ILE A 18 4.21 8.50 18.35
C ILE A 18 3.22 7.56 17.67
N MET A 19 2.94 6.45 18.31
CA MET A 19 1.92 5.49 17.87
C MET A 19 0.58 5.89 18.47
N ASP A 20 -0.30 6.38 17.60
CA ASP A 20 -1.66 6.74 17.94
C ASP A 20 -2.58 5.60 17.48
N ASP A 21 -3.25 4.95 18.43
CA ASP A 21 -4.11 3.80 18.15
C ASP A 21 -5.23 4.11 17.15
N ALA A 22 -5.68 5.36 17.08
CA ALA A 22 -6.68 5.81 16.11
C ALA A 22 -6.16 5.80 14.65
N HIS A 23 -4.85 5.75 14.45
CA HIS A 23 -4.20 5.84 13.15
C HIS A 23 -3.32 4.64 12.81
N LEU A 24 -3.31 3.59 13.66
CA LEU A 24 -2.55 2.38 13.38
C LEU A 24 -3.11 1.66 12.13
N PRO A 25 -2.23 1.16 11.25
CA PRO A 25 -2.65 0.40 10.07
C PRO A 25 -3.15 -1.00 10.43
N GLY A 26 -3.58 -1.77 9.44
CA GLY A 26 -3.97 -3.17 9.57
C GLY A 26 -2.85 -4.08 10.05
N ALA A 27 -3.17 -5.33 10.35
CA ALA A 27 -2.29 -6.27 11.05
C ALA A 27 -0.95 -6.50 10.33
N ALA A 28 -0.97 -6.78 9.02
CA ALA A 28 0.25 -7.01 8.25
C ALA A 28 1.14 -5.74 8.16
N ALA A 29 0.50 -4.59 7.98
CA ALA A 29 1.21 -3.31 7.94
C ALA A 29 1.77 -2.90 9.32
N ARG A 30 1.16 -3.33 10.44
CA ARG A 30 1.74 -3.17 11.79
C ARG A 30 3.00 -4.00 11.98
N TRP A 31 3.01 -5.23 11.47
CA TRP A 31 4.22 -6.06 11.47
C TRP A 31 5.36 -5.35 10.72
N TRP A 32 5.07 -4.77 9.55
CA TRP A 32 6.07 -4.00 8.80
C TRP A 32 6.54 -2.78 9.57
N LEU A 33 5.63 -2.06 10.21
CA LEU A 33 5.94 -0.86 11.02
C LEU A 33 6.87 -1.19 12.20
N ASP A 34 6.69 -2.34 12.86
CA ASP A 34 7.60 -2.82 13.91
C ASP A 34 9.04 -2.95 13.39
N GLY A 35 9.21 -3.64 12.26
CA GLY A 35 10.51 -3.76 11.59
C GLY A 35 11.10 -2.42 11.14
N ALA A 36 10.26 -1.52 10.61
CA ALA A 36 10.65 -0.18 10.19
C ALA A 36 11.19 0.67 11.36
N ILE A 37 10.52 0.63 12.51
CA ILE A 37 10.96 1.33 13.73
C ILE A 37 12.31 0.79 14.21
N ARG A 38 12.49 -0.53 14.25
CA ARG A 38 13.76 -1.17 14.63
C ARG A 38 14.89 -0.82 13.69
N SER A 39 14.64 -0.86 12.38
CA SER A 39 15.63 -0.49 11.37
C SER A 39 16.08 0.97 11.51
N LEU A 40 15.13 1.89 11.69
CA LEU A 40 15.43 3.31 11.87
C LEU A 40 16.19 3.57 13.20
N ASP A 41 15.79 2.93 14.30
CA ASP A 41 16.52 3.04 15.58
C ASP A 41 17.96 2.54 15.44
N GLY A 42 18.16 1.39 14.78
CA GLY A 42 19.50 0.88 14.48
C GLY A 42 20.36 1.85 13.65
N ALA A 43 19.78 2.49 12.63
CA ALA A 43 20.46 3.48 11.83
C ALA A 43 20.82 4.76 12.61
N LEU A 44 19.94 5.22 13.50
CA LEU A 44 20.20 6.36 14.37
C LEU A 44 21.27 6.03 15.43
N ARG A 45 21.25 4.83 16.02
CA ARG A 45 22.27 4.39 16.98
C ARG A 45 23.67 4.32 16.39
N LYS A 46 23.79 3.86 15.14
CA LYS A 46 25.08 3.90 14.39
C LYS A 46 25.63 5.33 14.27
N ARG A 47 24.79 6.35 14.41
CA ARG A 47 25.16 7.79 14.37
C ARG A 47 25.21 8.45 15.76
N GLY A 48 25.13 7.68 16.83
CA GLY A 48 25.19 8.18 18.23
C GLY A 48 23.85 8.72 18.75
N GLY A 49 22.73 8.48 18.07
CA GLY A 49 21.39 8.85 18.48
C GLY A 49 20.53 7.68 18.93
N ALA A 50 19.25 7.92 19.10
CA ALA A 50 18.23 6.90 19.35
C ALA A 50 16.87 7.35 18.81
N LEU A 51 16.00 6.38 18.50
CA LEU A 51 14.60 6.63 18.24
C LEU A 51 13.79 6.37 19.51
N HIS A 52 13.09 7.38 19.97
CA HIS A 52 12.20 7.25 21.13
C HIS A 52 10.77 6.99 20.65
N VAL A 53 10.19 5.89 21.11
CA VAL A 53 8.84 5.46 20.70
C VAL A 53 7.87 5.72 21.84
N PHE A 54 6.74 6.34 21.50
CA PHE A 54 5.68 6.69 22.44
C PHE A 54 4.34 6.10 21.96
N ARG A 55 3.40 5.91 22.89
CA ARG A 55 2.03 5.49 22.57
C ARG A 55 1.02 6.41 23.21
N GLY A 56 0.02 6.83 22.45
CA GLY A 56 -1.06 7.68 22.89
C GLY A 56 -1.51 8.67 21.82
N ALA A 57 -2.46 9.55 22.17
CA ALA A 57 -2.92 10.59 21.26
C ALA A 57 -1.75 11.50 20.84
N THR A 58 -1.52 11.60 19.54
CA THR A 58 -0.33 12.26 18.96
C THR A 58 -0.12 13.66 19.53
N ARG A 59 -1.19 14.46 19.63
CA ARG A 59 -1.15 15.83 20.15
C ARG A 59 -0.67 15.86 21.61
N ASP A 60 -1.31 15.09 22.47
CA ASP A 60 -1.08 15.15 23.92
C ASP A 60 0.32 14.65 24.27
N VAL A 61 0.75 13.56 23.62
CA VAL A 61 2.11 13.03 23.77
C VAL A 61 3.16 14.05 23.32
N LEU A 62 2.97 14.68 22.17
CA LEU A 62 3.91 15.68 21.64
C LEU A 62 4.01 16.89 22.56
N MET A 63 2.90 17.40 23.07
CA MET A 63 2.87 18.55 23.98
C MET A 63 3.57 18.24 25.31
N GLU A 64 3.42 17.01 25.84
CA GLU A 64 4.14 16.57 27.04
C GLU A 64 5.66 16.47 26.80
N ILE A 65 6.08 15.95 25.63
CA ILE A 65 7.51 15.92 25.25
C ILE A 65 8.07 17.34 25.19
N ILE A 66 7.39 18.27 24.54
CA ILE A 66 7.81 19.67 24.41
C ILE A 66 7.92 20.31 25.79
N ARG A 67 6.93 20.14 26.66
CA ARG A 67 6.93 20.68 28.01
C ARG A 67 8.14 20.21 28.85
N ARG A 68 8.57 18.95 28.68
CA ARG A 68 9.71 18.37 29.40
C ARG A 68 11.06 18.71 28.83
N THR A 69 11.14 18.81 27.50
CA THR A 69 12.39 19.04 26.78
C THR A 69 12.69 20.53 26.60
N GLY A 70 11.69 21.40 26.67
CA GLY A 70 11.80 22.80 26.26
C GLY A 70 12.03 22.96 24.73
N ALA A 71 11.64 21.99 23.93
CA ALA A 71 11.82 22.06 22.49
C ALA A 71 11.09 23.26 21.88
N ASP A 72 11.80 24.07 21.12
CA ASP A 72 11.30 25.27 20.44
C ASP A 72 11.01 25.03 18.96
N THR A 73 11.26 23.83 18.48
CA THR A 73 11.14 23.48 17.06
C THR A 73 10.66 22.04 16.90
N VAL A 74 9.64 21.83 16.04
CA VAL A 74 9.12 20.52 15.66
C VAL A 74 9.15 20.38 14.15
N LEU A 75 9.79 19.33 13.65
CA LEU A 75 10.00 19.05 12.24
C LEU A 75 9.48 17.66 11.89
N TRP A 76 8.70 17.52 10.82
CA TRP A 76 8.21 16.21 10.37
C TRP A 76 8.01 16.14 8.86
N ASN A 77 7.86 14.94 8.30
CA ASN A 77 7.43 14.76 6.92
C ASN A 77 5.90 14.79 6.84
N ARG A 78 5.36 15.49 5.87
CA ARG A 78 3.93 15.75 5.70
C ARG A 78 3.16 14.47 5.45
N ARG A 79 2.05 14.30 6.15
CA ARG A 79 1.06 13.26 5.90
C ARG A 79 -0.05 13.80 5.00
N TYR A 80 -0.59 12.94 4.13
CA TYR A 80 -1.62 13.35 3.17
C TYR A 80 -2.94 12.59 3.36
N ASP A 81 -2.95 11.54 4.18
CA ASP A 81 -4.17 10.84 4.60
C ASP A 81 -5.07 11.77 5.43
N PRO A 82 -6.41 11.59 5.40
CA PRO A 82 -7.34 12.50 6.04
C PRO A 82 -7.07 12.72 7.52
N GLY A 83 -6.93 11.63 8.30
CA GLY A 83 -6.66 11.71 9.74
C GLY A 83 -5.31 12.35 10.06
N GLY A 84 -4.27 11.99 9.32
CA GLY A 84 -2.94 12.59 9.47
C GLY A 84 -2.94 14.10 9.17
N ARG A 85 -3.65 14.53 8.12
CA ARG A 85 -3.79 15.96 7.79
C ARG A 85 -4.52 16.76 8.86
N GLU A 86 -5.61 16.21 9.39
CA GLU A 86 -6.39 16.84 10.46
C GLU A 86 -5.51 17.02 11.72
N THR A 87 -4.89 15.92 12.17
CA THR A 87 -3.99 15.93 13.32
C THR A 87 -2.83 16.91 13.13
N ASP A 88 -2.14 16.87 11.98
CA ASP A 88 -1.00 17.77 11.69
C ASP A 88 -1.44 19.23 11.63
N THR A 89 -2.65 19.53 11.16
CA THR A 89 -3.18 20.89 11.08
C THR A 89 -3.42 21.45 12.49
N VAL A 90 -4.06 20.67 13.37
CA VAL A 90 -4.32 21.06 14.76
C VAL A 90 -2.99 21.29 15.50
N ILE A 91 -2.08 20.34 15.46
CA ILE A 91 -0.76 20.41 16.10
C ILE A 91 0.02 21.65 15.61
N LYS A 92 0.07 21.86 14.29
CA LYS A 92 0.80 22.99 13.70
C LYS A 92 0.24 24.35 14.13
N SER A 93 -1.06 24.47 14.24
CA SER A 93 -1.73 25.67 14.73
C SER A 93 -1.40 25.93 16.20
N GLU A 94 -1.49 24.91 17.03
CA GLU A 94 -1.22 25.01 18.45
C GLU A 94 0.24 25.34 18.76
N LEU A 95 1.19 24.66 18.12
CA LEU A 95 2.62 24.94 18.28
C LEU A 95 2.94 26.41 17.93
N ARG A 96 2.41 26.90 16.83
CA ARG A 96 2.60 28.29 16.40
C ARG A 96 2.02 29.30 17.37
N SER A 97 0.85 29.01 17.96
CA SER A 97 0.24 29.91 18.98
C SER A 97 1.08 30.02 20.25
N GLN A 98 1.91 29.00 20.52
CA GLN A 98 2.85 28.96 21.65
C GLN A 98 4.26 29.49 21.30
N GLY A 99 4.45 30.00 20.07
CA GLY A 99 5.75 30.50 19.61
C GLY A 99 6.75 29.39 19.22
N ILE A 100 6.31 28.15 19.10
CA ILE A 100 7.13 27.01 18.71
C ILE A 100 7.18 26.90 17.19
N MET A 101 8.37 26.77 16.61
CA MET A 101 8.56 26.60 15.17
C MET A 101 8.01 25.22 14.75
N ALA A 102 7.09 25.20 13.79
CA ALA A 102 6.45 23.99 13.30
C ALA A 102 6.50 23.91 11.77
N HIS A 103 7.31 22.98 11.24
CA HIS A 103 7.49 22.80 9.81
C HIS A 103 7.28 21.35 9.37
N SER A 104 6.54 21.16 8.26
CA SER A 104 6.36 19.87 7.61
C SER A 104 6.92 19.91 6.19
N PHE A 105 7.59 18.82 5.78
CA PHE A 105 8.31 18.71 4.51
C PHE A 105 7.64 17.73 3.57
N ALA A 106 7.72 18.00 2.26
CA ALA A 106 7.40 17.03 1.22
C ALA A 106 8.42 15.88 1.22
N GLY A 107 8.07 14.75 0.60
CA GLY A 107 8.98 13.62 0.42
C GLY A 107 8.29 12.27 0.22
N ALA A 108 7.01 12.16 0.56
CA ALA A 108 6.27 10.92 0.38
C ALA A 108 5.69 10.74 -1.04
N LEU A 109 5.62 11.80 -1.85
CA LEU A 109 5.11 11.82 -3.21
C LEU A 109 6.11 12.52 -4.14
N LEU A 110 6.01 12.29 -5.46
CA LEU A 110 6.79 13.03 -6.45
C LEU A 110 6.35 14.50 -6.47
N HIS A 111 5.04 14.72 -6.44
CA HIS A 111 4.44 16.04 -6.43
C HIS A 111 3.39 16.15 -5.32
N GLU A 112 3.27 17.33 -4.75
CA GLU A 112 2.21 17.61 -3.78
C GLU A 112 0.82 17.33 -4.40
N PRO A 113 -0.15 16.76 -3.67
CA PRO A 113 -1.47 16.40 -4.23
C PRO A 113 -2.25 17.55 -4.85
N TRP A 114 -1.90 18.79 -4.51
CA TRP A 114 -2.50 20.02 -5.05
C TRP A 114 -1.70 20.64 -6.20
N ALA A 115 -0.53 20.10 -6.55
CA ALA A 115 0.34 20.72 -7.53
C ALA A 115 -0.11 20.46 -8.98
N ILE A 116 -0.66 19.26 -9.25
CA ILE A 116 -1.05 18.87 -10.61
C ILE A 116 -2.56 19.04 -10.75
N ARG A 117 -2.97 20.09 -11.48
CA ARG A 117 -4.37 20.47 -11.69
C ARG A 117 -4.70 20.60 -13.17
N THR A 118 -5.98 20.45 -13.50
CA THR A 118 -6.48 20.78 -14.84
C THR A 118 -6.35 22.30 -15.09
N ARG A 119 -6.47 22.73 -16.35
CA ARG A 119 -6.44 24.15 -16.71
C ARG A 119 -7.51 24.99 -16.00
N SER A 120 -8.63 24.35 -15.62
CA SER A 120 -9.70 24.98 -14.83
C SER A 120 -9.47 24.94 -13.32
N GLY A 121 -8.32 24.46 -12.84
CA GLY A 121 -8.00 24.30 -11.41
C GLY A 121 -8.57 23.06 -10.75
N GLY A 122 -9.33 22.24 -11.46
CA GLY A 122 -9.93 21.01 -10.94
C GLY A 122 -8.95 19.83 -10.86
N GLN A 123 -9.45 18.73 -10.33
CA GLN A 123 -8.72 17.45 -10.24
C GLN A 123 -8.83 16.67 -11.56
N TYR A 124 -7.73 16.03 -11.98
CA TYR A 124 -7.79 15.03 -13.04
C TYR A 124 -8.59 13.81 -12.59
N LYS A 125 -9.43 13.29 -13.49
CA LYS A 125 -10.24 12.08 -13.28
C LYS A 125 -9.78 10.91 -14.15
N ILE A 126 -8.79 11.12 -15.02
CA ILE A 126 -8.25 10.13 -15.95
C ILE A 126 -6.73 10.12 -15.83
N PHE A 127 -6.14 8.96 -15.56
CA PHE A 127 -4.71 8.80 -15.33
C PHE A 127 -3.87 9.27 -16.52
N THR A 128 -4.21 8.91 -17.75
CA THR A 128 -3.43 9.30 -18.94
C THR A 128 -3.27 10.83 -19.05
N ALA A 129 -4.32 11.59 -18.72
CA ALA A 129 -4.27 13.03 -18.72
C ALA A 129 -3.45 13.59 -17.55
N PHE A 130 -3.59 12.99 -16.36
CA PHE A 130 -2.77 13.31 -15.19
C PHE A 130 -1.29 13.04 -15.45
N TRP A 131 -0.96 11.86 -15.96
CA TRP A 131 0.40 11.44 -16.28
C TRP A 131 1.08 12.37 -17.27
N ARG A 132 0.36 12.79 -18.32
CA ARG A 132 0.87 13.78 -19.28
C ARG A 132 1.17 15.11 -18.61
N ALA A 133 0.28 15.59 -17.75
CA ALA A 133 0.49 16.83 -17.00
C ALA A 133 1.65 16.71 -16.01
N MET A 134 1.76 15.58 -15.32
CA MET A 134 2.85 15.30 -14.39
C MET A 134 4.22 15.30 -15.08
N LYS A 135 4.33 14.65 -16.25
CA LYS A 135 5.58 14.67 -17.03
C LYS A 135 5.97 16.06 -17.57
N ALA A 136 5.01 16.95 -17.71
CA ALA A 136 5.26 18.33 -18.09
C ALA A 136 5.67 19.24 -16.91
N CYS A 137 5.56 18.77 -15.67
CA CYS A 137 6.06 19.47 -14.50
C CYS A 137 7.59 19.37 -14.40
N PRO A 138 8.25 20.31 -13.70
CA PRO A 138 9.66 20.13 -13.37
C PRO A 138 9.93 18.79 -12.72
N ALA A 139 11.10 18.21 -12.98
CA ALA A 139 11.52 16.99 -12.34
C ALA A 139 11.40 17.10 -10.80
N PRO A 140 11.10 16.02 -10.09
CA PRO A 140 11.10 16.03 -8.64
C PRO A 140 12.43 16.55 -8.10
N PHE A 141 12.41 17.16 -6.92
CA PHE A 141 13.65 17.55 -6.27
C PHE A 141 14.57 16.33 -6.12
N PRO A 142 15.87 16.47 -6.42
CA PRO A 142 16.80 15.38 -6.27
C PRO A 142 16.77 14.85 -4.83
N PRO A 143 16.85 13.53 -4.63
CA PRO A 143 16.92 12.98 -3.29
C PRO A 143 18.16 13.51 -2.58
N ALA A 144 18.00 13.82 -1.30
CA ALA A 144 19.07 14.33 -0.48
C ALA A 144 19.69 13.20 0.35
N PRO A 145 21.02 13.20 0.57
CA PRO A 145 21.69 12.22 1.42
C PRO A 145 21.19 12.33 2.88
N ALA A 146 21.41 11.29 3.65
CA ALA A 146 21.21 11.37 5.09
C ALA A 146 22.14 12.41 5.72
N PRO A 147 21.70 13.15 6.77
CA PRO A 147 22.54 14.13 7.42
C PRO A 147 23.80 13.49 8.03
N GLU A 148 24.93 14.16 7.93
CA GLU A 148 26.22 13.65 8.39
C GLU A 148 26.46 13.97 9.85
N LYS A 149 26.04 15.15 10.32
CA LYS A 149 26.38 15.70 11.62
C LYS A 149 25.14 16.10 12.41
N LEU A 150 24.55 15.16 13.13
CA LEU A 150 23.50 15.44 14.09
C LEU A 150 24.06 15.37 15.53
N THR A 151 23.70 16.37 16.35
CA THR A 151 23.84 16.28 17.80
C THR A 151 22.52 15.79 18.35
N PHE A 152 22.54 14.73 19.16
CA PHE A 152 21.31 14.16 19.72
C PHE A 152 21.09 14.64 21.14
N ALA A 153 19.82 14.92 21.46
CA ALA A 153 19.39 15.22 22.82
C ALA A 153 19.07 13.94 23.61
N SER A 154 19.29 13.95 24.89
CA SER A 154 18.81 12.90 25.79
C SER A 154 17.33 13.11 26.10
N LEU A 155 16.56 12.03 26.12
CA LEU A 155 15.17 12.05 26.56
C LEU A 155 15.12 12.23 28.09
N PRO A 156 14.46 13.26 28.62
CA PRO A 156 14.24 13.38 30.05
C PRO A 156 13.26 12.29 30.55
N PRO A 157 13.18 12.07 31.88
CA PRO A 157 12.19 11.14 32.44
C PRO A 157 10.77 11.46 31.96
N MET A 158 10.07 10.47 31.44
CA MET A 158 8.70 10.59 30.94
C MET A 158 7.71 9.95 31.92
N PRO A 159 6.42 10.31 31.87
CA PRO A 159 5.39 9.62 32.63
C PRO A 159 5.36 8.13 32.34
N ASP A 160 5.04 7.33 33.37
CA ASP A 160 4.92 5.89 33.25
C ASP A 160 3.90 5.50 32.15
N GLY A 161 4.27 4.52 31.34
CA GLY A 161 3.43 4.00 30.25
C GLY A 161 3.37 4.87 28.99
N LEU A 162 3.97 6.06 28.96
CA LEU A 162 3.98 6.93 27.78
C LEU A 162 5.10 6.53 26.81
N ALA A 163 6.32 6.34 27.32
CA ALA A 163 7.45 5.88 26.53
C ALA A 163 7.50 4.36 26.49
N MET A 164 7.71 3.82 25.31
CA MET A 164 7.85 2.37 25.09
C MET A 164 9.33 1.99 25.14
N HIS A 165 9.65 0.98 25.90
CA HIS A 165 11.02 0.54 26.14
C HIS A 165 11.23 -0.91 25.71
N GLY A 166 12.49 -1.34 25.56
CA GLY A 166 12.85 -2.73 25.32
C GLY A 166 12.54 -3.28 23.94
N GLY A 167 12.08 -2.43 23.01
CA GLY A 167 11.73 -2.87 21.65
C GLY A 167 10.38 -3.58 21.55
N GLU A 168 9.56 -3.56 22.59
CA GLU A 168 8.20 -4.10 22.57
C GLU A 168 7.20 -2.97 22.30
N TYR A 169 6.81 -2.83 21.04
CA TYR A 169 5.93 -1.74 20.59
C TYR A 169 4.44 -2.10 20.56
N GLY A 170 4.09 -3.35 20.92
CA GLY A 170 2.70 -3.83 20.88
C GLY A 170 2.09 -3.86 19.46
N LEU A 171 2.94 -4.00 18.43
CA LEU A 171 2.53 -4.04 17.03
C LEU A 171 2.43 -5.48 16.49
N LEU A 172 3.13 -6.41 17.13
CA LEU A 172 3.17 -7.82 16.75
C LEU A 172 2.03 -8.62 17.43
N PRO A 173 1.60 -9.74 16.83
CA PRO A 173 0.59 -10.61 17.44
C PRO A 173 1.10 -11.22 18.76
N THR A 174 0.22 -11.27 19.77
CA THR A 174 0.58 -11.76 21.12
C THR A 174 0.09 -13.18 21.40
N THR A 175 -0.90 -13.69 20.65
CA THR A 175 -1.54 -14.97 20.96
C THR A 175 -1.27 -16.06 19.92
N HIS A 176 -1.15 -15.70 18.65
CA HIS A 176 -0.93 -16.63 17.56
C HIS A 176 -0.01 -15.99 16.53
N ASP A 177 1.19 -16.54 16.39
CA ASP A 177 2.16 -16.02 15.43
C ASP A 177 1.80 -16.50 14.01
N TRP A 178 1.32 -15.59 13.19
CA TRP A 178 1.02 -15.78 11.77
C TRP A 178 2.07 -15.13 10.87
N THR A 179 3.15 -14.57 11.43
CA THR A 179 4.09 -13.70 10.73
C THR A 179 5.21 -14.45 9.98
N GLY A 180 5.32 -15.78 10.15
CA GLY A 180 6.41 -16.56 9.58
C GLY A 180 6.60 -16.41 8.06
N GLY A 181 5.50 -16.33 7.31
CA GLY A 181 5.57 -16.07 5.86
C GLY A 181 6.03 -14.65 5.51
N LEU A 182 5.62 -13.65 6.32
CA LEU A 182 6.10 -12.28 6.16
C LEU A 182 7.60 -12.18 6.43
N GLN A 183 8.07 -12.80 7.51
CA GLN A 183 9.49 -12.82 7.89
C GLN A 183 10.36 -13.52 6.84
N ALA A 184 9.84 -14.57 6.21
CA ALA A 184 10.56 -15.28 5.15
C ALA A 184 10.67 -14.46 3.84
N MET A 185 9.72 -13.52 3.61
CA MET A 185 9.60 -12.76 2.37
C MET A 185 10.24 -11.38 2.45
N TRP A 186 10.25 -10.74 3.63
CA TRP A 186 10.52 -9.30 3.74
C TRP A 186 11.52 -8.95 4.84
N GLU A 187 12.34 -7.96 4.54
CA GLU A 187 13.22 -7.27 5.48
C GLU A 187 12.89 -5.77 5.46
N PRO A 188 12.11 -5.25 6.44
CA PRO A 188 11.79 -3.83 6.51
C PRO A 188 13.03 -2.97 6.81
N GLY A 189 13.34 -1.99 5.94
CA GLY A 189 14.47 -1.08 6.17
C GLY A 189 14.93 -0.37 4.90
N GLU A 190 15.74 0.68 5.06
CA GLU A 190 16.27 1.47 3.95
C GLU A 190 17.30 0.68 3.12
N GLU A 191 18.17 -0.10 3.77
CA GLU A 191 19.20 -0.92 3.08
C GLU A 191 18.54 -1.94 2.15
N ALA A 192 17.51 -2.67 2.65
CA ALA A 192 16.76 -3.62 1.84
C ALA A 192 15.99 -2.93 0.69
N ALA A 193 15.43 -1.74 0.92
CA ALA A 193 14.76 -0.97 -0.12
C ALA A 193 15.71 -0.58 -1.27
N HIS A 194 16.91 -0.13 -0.94
CA HIS A 194 17.94 0.23 -1.93
C HIS A 194 18.48 -0.99 -2.67
N SER A 195 18.72 -2.10 -1.97
CA SER A 195 19.13 -3.36 -2.59
C SER A 195 18.08 -3.86 -3.57
N GLN A 196 16.79 -3.85 -3.15
CA GLN A 196 15.67 -4.26 -4.00
C GLN A 196 15.51 -3.37 -5.25
N LEU A 197 15.73 -2.05 -5.13
CA LEU A 197 15.70 -1.15 -6.28
C LEU A 197 16.86 -1.43 -7.23
N ALA A 198 18.08 -1.61 -6.71
CA ALA A 198 19.27 -1.89 -7.51
C ALA A 198 19.12 -3.20 -8.28
N ASP A 199 18.68 -4.27 -7.59
CA ASP A 199 18.44 -5.58 -8.21
C ASP A 199 17.39 -5.49 -9.32
N PHE A 200 16.26 -4.82 -9.06
CA PHE A 200 15.20 -4.62 -10.06
C PHE A 200 15.69 -3.84 -11.29
N ILE A 201 16.50 -2.79 -11.10
CA ILE A 201 17.05 -1.99 -12.21
C ILE A 201 18.01 -2.83 -13.05
N GLU A 202 18.86 -3.61 -12.42
CA GLU A 202 19.86 -4.42 -13.10
C GLU A 202 19.25 -5.60 -13.87
N ASN A 203 18.24 -6.27 -13.30
CA ASN A 203 17.79 -7.55 -13.82
C ASN A 203 16.44 -7.51 -14.53
N ASP A 204 15.51 -6.60 -14.16
CA ASP A 204 14.11 -6.72 -14.57
C ASP A 204 13.56 -5.48 -15.30
N LEU A 205 14.13 -4.30 -15.12
CA LEU A 205 13.55 -3.05 -15.64
C LEU A 205 13.40 -3.06 -17.16
N ASP A 206 14.38 -3.59 -17.90
CA ASP A 206 14.35 -3.62 -19.36
C ASP A 206 13.21 -4.50 -19.91
N THR A 207 12.84 -5.54 -19.19
CA THR A 207 11.77 -6.47 -19.57
C THR A 207 10.43 -6.13 -18.87
N TYR A 208 10.42 -5.21 -17.94
CA TYR A 208 9.27 -4.90 -17.09
C TYR A 208 7.98 -4.67 -17.87
N ALA A 209 8.02 -3.92 -18.96
CA ALA A 209 6.82 -3.60 -19.75
C ALA A 209 6.08 -4.84 -20.27
N THR A 210 6.79 -5.93 -20.54
CA THR A 210 6.25 -7.19 -21.08
C THR A 210 6.06 -8.26 -20.01
N ALA A 211 6.96 -8.35 -19.03
CA ALA A 211 7.00 -9.42 -18.03
C ALA A 211 6.12 -9.12 -16.79
N ARG A 212 5.86 -7.85 -16.48
CA ARG A 212 5.13 -7.43 -15.28
C ARG A 212 3.73 -8.03 -15.10
N ASP A 213 3.14 -8.58 -16.13
CA ASP A 213 1.80 -9.14 -16.07
C ASP A 213 1.78 -10.64 -15.72
N PHE A 214 2.93 -11.31 -15.67
CA PHE A 214 3.06 -12.75 -15.43
C PHE A 214 3.41 -13.04 -13.97
N PRO A 215 2.45 -13.44 -13.12
CA PRO A 215 2.69 -13.63 -11.68
C PRO A 215 3.61 -14.81 -11.35
N GLY A 216 3.82 -15.74 -12.29
CA GLY A 216 4.77 -16.84 -12.16
C GLY A 216 6.23 -16.41 -12.35
N GLN A 217 6.48 -15.18 -12.81
CA GLN A 217 7.81 -14.60 -13.03
C GLN A 217 8.14 -13.57 -11.95
N GLU A 218 9.41 -13.48 -11.59
CA GLU A 218 9.88 -12.44 -10.65
C GLU A 218 10.34 -11.21 -11.43
N ALA A 219 9.39 -10.46 -12.02
CA ALA A 219 9.64 -9.33 -12.91
C ALA A 219 8.99 -8.03 -12.42
N THR A 220 8.77 -7.91 -11.10
CA THR A 220 8.21 -6.69 -10.49
C THR A 220 9.10 -6.20 -9.37
N SER A 221 9.18 -4.88 -9.20
CA SER A 221 10.11 -4.26 -8.25
C SER A 221 9.83 -4.58 -6.77
N ARG A 222 8.63 -5.00 -6.40
CA ARG A 222 8.21 -5.23 -5.00
C ARG A 222 8.53 -4.07 -4.04
N LEU A 223 8.63 -2.84 -4.56
CA LEU A 223 8.97 -1.65 -3.78
C LEU A 223 7.79 -1.03 -3.04
N SER A 224 6.57 -1.53 -3.25
CA SER A 224 5.36 -0.93 -2.67
C SER A 224 5.37 -0.83 -1.13
N PRO A 225 5.83 -1.82 -0.33
CA PRO A 225 5.90 -1.68 1.11
C PRO A 225 6.95 -0.64 1.54
N PHE A 226 8.10 -0.62 0.86
CA PHE A 226 9.17 0.32 1.15
C PHE A 226 8.75 1.78 0.87
N LEU A 227 8.02 2.00 -0.23
CA LEU A 227 7.41 3.31 -0.54
C LEU A 227 6.35 3.71 0.48
N ARG A 228 5.54 2.75 0.94
CA ARG A 228 4.48 3.00 1.91
C ARG A 228 5.03 3.52 3.23
N PHE A 229 6.12 2.96 3.71
CA PHE A 229 6.74 3.31 4.99
C PHE A 229 7.91 4.30 4.87
N GLY A 230 8.23 4.74 3.65
CA GLY A 230 9.25 5.76 3.41
C GLY A 230 10.70 5.29 3.57
N HIS A 231 10.96 3.98 3.47
CA HIS A 231 12.32 3.44 3.38
C HIS A 231 13.01 3.88 2.11
N ILE A 232 12.25 4.12 1.06
CA ILE A 232 12.69 4.74 -0.18
C ILE A 232 11.66 5.79 -0.62
N THR A 233 12.13 6.89 -1.19
CA THR A 233 11.26 7.95 -1.70
C THR A 233 10.95 7.74 -3.18
N PRO A 234 9.77 8.20 -3.65
CA PRO A 234 9.48 8.20 -5.09
C PRO A 234 10.53 8.96 -5.92
N ALA A 235 11.15 10.00 -5.36
CA ALA A 235 12.21 10.76 -6.03
C ALA A 235 13.50 9.94 -6.25
N GLN A 236 13.88 9.09 -5.28
CA GLN A 236 15.01 8.16 -5.44
C GLN A 236 14.75 7.15 -6.56
N ILE A 237 13.55 6.56 -6.58
CA ILE A 237 13.12 5.64 -7.64
C ILE A 237 13.11 6.35 -9.00
N TRP A 238 12.55 7.55 -9.04
CA TRP A 238 12.49 8.36 -10.27
C TRP A 238 13.89 8.62 -10.84
N GLN A 239 14.80 9.10 -9.99
CA GLN A 239 16.17 9.38 -10.40
C GLN A 239 16.86 8.11 -10.93
N ALA A 240 16.85 7.03 -10.16
CA ALA A 240 17.52 5.79 -10.53
C ALA A 240 16.97 5.18 -11.83
N ALA A 241 15.64 5.27 -12.05
CA ALA A 241 15.01 4.72 -13.24
C ALA A 241 15.19 5.61 -14.49
N THR A 242 15.17 6.95 -14.35
CA THR A 242 15.33 7.85 -15.51
C THR A 242 16.70 7.80 -16.15
N GLU A 243 17.70 7.24 -15.49
CA GLU A 243 19.04 7.01 -16.02
C GLU A 243 19.08 5.76 -16.93
N GLN A 244 17.99 4.98 -17.01
CA GLN A 244 17.90 3.72 -17.75
C GLN A 244 17.21 3.87 -19.11
N THR A 245 17.28 2.82 -19.94
CA THR A 245 16.82 2.86 -21.33
C THR A 245 15.28 2.83 -21.47
N TYR A 246 14.57 2.04 -20.66
CA TYR A 246 13.10 1.82 -20.81
C TYR A 246 12.30 2.03 -19.51
N PRO A 247 12.39 3.20 -18.86
CA PRO A 247 11.79 3.43 -17.55
C PRO A 247 10.29 3.77 -17.60
N GLU A 248 9.74 4.12 -18.76
CA GLU A 248 8.45 4.79 -18.90
C GLU A 248 7.30 4.02 -18.23
N GLN A 249 7.20 2.71 -18.47
CA GLN A 249 6.12 1.90 -17.89
C GLN A 249 6.25 1.78 -16.37
N PHE A 250 7.47 1.66 -15.86
CA PHE A 250 7.72 1.58 -14.43
C PHE A 250 7.45 2.92 -13.73
N LEU A 251 7.93 4.02 -14.31
CA LEU A 251 7.68 5.36 -13.79
C LEU A 251 6.19 5.73 -13.82
N ALA A 252 5.43 5.21 -14.80
CA ALA A 252 3.98 5.37 -14.81
C ALA A 252 3.30 4.73 -13.60
N GLU A 253 3.82 3.60 -13.07
CA GLU A 253 3.28 3.00 -11.85
C GLU A 253 3.55 3.87 -10.61
N VAL A 254 4.70 4.54 -10.55
CA VAL A 254 4.97 5.56 -9.52
C VAL A 254 4.00 6.74 -9.68
N GLY A 255 3.73 7.14 -10.92
CA GLY A 255 2.72 8.17 -11.24
C GLY A 255 1.30 7.79 -10.83
N TRP A 256 0.91 6.51 -10.94
CA TRP A 256 -0.39 6.01 -10.45
C TRP A 256 -0.55 6.22 -8.94
N ARG A 257 0.52 6.06 -8.18
CA ARG A 257 0.50 6.34 -6.73
C ARG A 257 0.21 7.81 -6.45
N ASP A 258 0.89 8.74 -7.11
CA ASP A 258 0.62 10.18 -6.97
C ASP A 258 -0.81 10.55 -7.42
N PHE A 259 -1.31 9.92 -8.48
CA PHE A 259 -2.70 10.08 -8.92
C PHE A 259 -3.70 9.65 -7.84
N ALA A 260 -3.50 8.49 -7.22
CA ALA A 260 -4.34 8.00 -6.14
C ALA A 260 -4.36 8.96 -4.95
N TRP A 261 -3.20 9.45 -4.52
CA TRP A 261 -3.09 10.42 -3.44
C TRP A 261 -3.73 11.77 -3.77
N SER A 262 -3.67 12.19 -5.04
CA SER A 262 -4.34 13.41 -5.48
C SER A 262 -5.87 13.27 -5.43
N LEU A 263 -6.41 12.08 -5.67
CA LEU A 263 -7.84 11.77 -5.52
C LEU A 263 -8.25 11.71 -4.05
N LEU A 264 -7.48 11.01 -3.19
CA LEU A 264 -7.75 10.95 -1.76
C LEU A 264 -7.72 12.34 -1.11
N PHE A 265 -6.83 13.21 -1.57
CA PHE A 265 -6.71 14.57 -1.04
C PHE A 265 -7.99 15.38 -1.20
N VAL A 266 -8.71 15.22 -2.31
CA VAL A 266 -9.97 15.93 -2.59
C VAL A 266 -11.21 15.12 -2.21
N THR A 267 -11.04 13.82 -1.96
CA THR A 267 -12.14 12.91 -1.60
C THR A 267 -11.71 12.09 -0.39
N PRO A 268 -11.68 12.69 0.80
CA PRO A 268 -11.13 12.07 2.01
C PRO A 268 -11.86 10.80 2.46
N ASP A 269 -13.10 10.63 2.06
CA ASP A 269 -13.98 9.50 2.35
C ASP A 269 -13.98 8.42 1.23
N MET A 270 -13.00 8.45 0.31
CA MET A 270 -12.92 7.56 -0.85
C MET A 270 -12.95 6.06 -0.49
N ALA A 271 -12.50 5.66 0.69
CA ALA A 271 -12.58 4.27 1.15
C ALA A 271 -14.01 3.83 1.53
N ASN A 272 -14.93 4.77 1.74
CA ASN A 272 -16.26 4.49 2.30
C ASN A 272 -17.42 4.78 1.34
N ARG A 273 -17.21 5.56 0.28
CA ARG A 273 -18.27 5.89 -0.69
C ARG A 273 -17.85 5.62 -2.13
N ASN A 274 -18.82 5.37 -2.98
CA ASN A 274 -18.62 5.30 -4.42
C ASN A 274 -18.30 6.69 -4.98
N LEU A 275 -17.24 6.79 -5.81
CA LEU A 275 -16.92 8.04 -6.51
C LEU A 275 -17.93 8.32 -7.64
N ARG A 276 -18.62 7.29 -8.09
CA ARG A 276 -19.74 7.34 -9.03
C ARG A 276 -21.01 6.98 -8.27
N PRO A 277 -21.84 8.00 -7.87
CA PRO A 277 -22.99 7.82 -6.96
C PRO A 277 -24.05 6.87 -7.48
N GLU A 278 -24.19 6.69 -8.81
CA GLU A 278 -25.13 5.74 -9.40
C GLU A 278 -24.94 4.32 -8.86
N PHE A 279 -23.74 3.95 -8.45
CA PHE A 279 -23.43 2.63 -7.87
C PHE A 279 -23.89 2.46 -6.40
N ASP A 280 -24.42 3.51 -5.77
CA ASP A 280 -25.02 3.38 -4.44
C ASP A 280 -26.31 2.56 -4.48
N ALA A 281 -26.97 2.49 -5.66
CA ALA A 281 -28.14 1.65 -5.91
C ALA A 281 -27.79 0.21 -6.31
N MET A 282 -26.51 -0.17 -6.37
CA MET A 282 -26.11 -1.51 -6.80
C MET A 282 -26.63 -2.58 -5.83
N PRO A 283 -27.39 -3.60 -6.31
CA PRO A 283 -27.97 -4.63 -5.46
C PRO A 283 -26.93 -5.68 -5.06
N TRP A 284 -25.99 -5.28 -4.19
CA TRP A 284 -25.00 -6.19 -3.64
C TRP A 284 -25.63 -7.36 -2.89
N ARG A 285 -25.01 -8.52 -2.94
CA ARG A 285 -25.45 -9.71 -2.20
C ARG A 285 -24.81 -9.74 -0.82
N ASP A 286 -25.58 -10.14 0.16
CA ASP A 286 -25.08 -10.63 1.44
C ASP A 286 -24.79 -12.12 1.30
N ASP A 287 -23.50 -12.46 1.15
CA ASP A 287 -23.02 -13.85 1.01
C ASP A 287 -21.80 -14.08 1.90
N PRO A 288 -22.00 -14.26 3.20
CA PRO A 288 -20.91 -14.46 4.16
C PRO A 288 -20.12 -15.74 3.89
N VAL A 289 -20.74 -16.77 3.33
CA VAL A 289 -20.07 -18.03 2.98
C VAL A 289 -19.15 -17.82 1.78
N GLY A 290 -19.63 -17.19 0.73
CA GLY A 290 -18.83 -16.82 -0.44
C GLY A 290 -17.67 -15.91 -0.07
N LEU A 291 -17.90 -14.91 0.77
CA LEU A 291 -16.86 -14.02 1.28
C LEU A 291 -15.79 -14.76 2.09
N ALA A 292 -16.20 -15.70 2.97
CA ALA A 292 -15.27 -16.50 3.76
C ALA A 292 -14.42 -17.42 2.88
N ARG A 293 -15.02 -18.05 1.86
CA ARG A 293 -14.29 -18.89 0.90
C ARG A 293 -13.31 -18.07 0.06
N TRP A 294 -13.70 -16.87 -0.38
CA TRP A 294 -12.81 -15.95 -1.09
C TRP A 294 -11.60 -15.57 -0.22
N ARG A 295 -11.82 -15.14 1.03
CA ARG A 295 -10.75 -14.77 1.97
C ARG A 295 -9.76 -15.92 2.21
N LYS A 296 -10.23 -17.16 2.22
CA LYS A 296 -9.41 -18.36 2.47
C LYS A 296 -8.73 -18.91 1.21
N GLY A 297 -8.95 -18.36 0.03
CA GLY A 297 -8.47 -18.96 -1.22
C GLY A 297 -9.05 -20.35 -1.46
N GLN A 298 -10.37 -20.48 -1.33
CA GLN A 298 -11.16 -21.69 -1.47
C GLN A 298 -12.37 -21.49 -2.38
N THR A 299 -12.23 -20.65 -3.39
CA THR A 299 -13.32 -20.34 -4.33
C THR A 299 -13.55 -21.45 -5.35
N GLY A 300 -12.57 -22.33 -5.54
CA GLY A 300 -12.54 -23.31 -6.61
C GLY A 300 -12.07 -22.73 -7.95
N TYR A 301 -11.60 -21.48 -7.99
CA TYR A 301 -10.97 -20.83 -9.15
C TYR A 301 -9.46 -20.68 -8.87
N PRO A 302 -8.59 -21.52 -9.48
CA PRO A 302 -7.20 -21.66 -9.07
C PRO A 302 -6.40 -20.37 -9.01
N LEU A 303 -6.52 -19.47 -9.99
CA LEU A 303 -5.80 -18.19 -9.97
C LEU A 303 -6.30 -17.26 -8.86
N VAL A 304 -7.60 -17.27 -8.53
CA VAL A 304 -8.17 -16.49 -7.42
C VAL A 304 -7.67 -17.05 -6.10
N ASP A 305 -7.71 -18.38 -5.94
CA ASP A 305 -7.29 -19.04 -4.73
C ASP A 305 -5.79 -18.89 -4.47
N ALA A 306 -4.98 -19.01 -5.52
CA ALA A 306 -3.54 -18.75 -5.47
C ALA A 306 -3.23 -17.33 -4.97
N GLY A 307 -3.93 -16.32 -5.51
CA GLY A 307 -3.75 -14.94 -5.09
C GLY A 307 -4.11 -14.69 -3.64
N MET A 308 -5.22 -15.23 -3.16
CA MET A 308 -5.65 -15.06 -1.76
C MET A 308 -4.73 -15.79 -0.79
N ARG A 309 -4.14 -16.94 -1.18
CA ARG A 309 -3.16 -17.66 -0.38
C ARG A 309 -1.79 -16.98 -0.37
N GLU A 310 -1.33 -16.42 -1.51
CA GLU A 310 -0.15 -15.56 -1.55
C GLU A 310 -0.31 -14.40 -0.58
N LEU A 311 -1.43 -13.66 -0.67
CA LEU A 311 -1.74 -12.55 0.23
C LEU A 311 -1.66 -12.95 1.69
N TRP A 312 -2.30 -14.06 2.07
CA TRP A 312 -2.32 -14.52 3.45
C TRP A 312 -0.94 -14.93 3.97
N HIS A 313 -0.12 -15.53 3.12
CA HIS A 313 1.20 -16.03 3.49
C HIS A 313 2.26 -14.91 3.52
N THR A 314 2.26 -14.03 2.51
CA THR A 314 3.33 -13.05 2.29
C THR A 314 2.95 -11.61 2.65
N GLY A 315 1.67 -11.34 2.90
CA GLY A 315 1.17 -9.98 3.04
C GLY A 315 1.21 -9.16 1.74
N TRP A 316 1.41 -9.83 0.59
CA TRP A 316 1.52 -9.17 -0.71
C TRP A 316 0.80 -10.00 -1.78
N MET A 317 0.46 -9.39 -2.89
CA MET A 317 -0.13 -10.06 -4.04
C MET A 317 0.30 -9.34 -5.32
N HIS A 318 0.61 -10.12 -6.33
CA HIS A 318 0.96 -9.59 -7.65
C HIS A 318 -0.17 -8.73 -8.24
N ASN A 319 0.15 -7.57 -8.84
CA ASN A 319 -0.85 -6.60 -9.32
C ASN A 319 -1.91 -7.21 -10.26
N ARG A 320 -1.50 -8.03 -11.23
CA ARG A 320 -2.44 -8.70 -12.15
C ARG A 320 -3.44 -9.58 -11.40
N VAL A 321 -2.98 -10.25 -10.36
CA VAL A 321 -3.82 -11.12 -9.54
C VAL A 321 -4.75 -10.30 -8.64
N ARG A 322 -4.30 -9.18 -8.06
CA ARG A 322 -5.18 -8.23 -7.33
C ARG A 322 -6.39 -7.83 -8.16
N MET A 323 -6.20 -7.52 -9.44
CA MET A 323 -7.29 -7.16 -10.36
C MET A 323 -8.28 -8.32 -10.56
N VAL A 324 -7.80 -9.55 -10.70
CA VAL A 324 -8.63 -10.74 -10.91
C VAL A 324 -9.43 -11.07 -9.64
N VAL A 325 -8.79 -11.10 -8.47
CA VAL A 325 -9.47 -11.43 -7.20
C VAL A 325 -10.47 -10.36 -6.80
N ALA A 326 -10.19 -9.08 -7.09
CA ALA A 326 -11.13 -7.98 -6.85
C ALA A 326 -12.33 -8.06 -7.80
N SER A 327 -12.09 -8.28 -9.09
CA SER A 327 -13.16 -8.49 -10.08
C SER A 327 -14.02 -9.72 -9.73
N PHE A 328 -13.42 -10.78 -9.18
CA PHE A 328 -14.15 -11.97 -8.76
C PHE A 328 -15.10 -11.68 -7.60
N LEU A 329 -14.61 -11.04 -6.54
CA LEU A 329 -15.44 -10.64 -5.40
C LEU A 329 -16.64 -9.81 -5.84
N VAL A 330 -16.37 -8.74 -6.59
CA VAL A 330 -17.36 -7.71 -6.94
C VAL A 330 -18.37 -8.19 -7.99
N LYS A 331 -17.92 -8.99 -8.97
CA LYS A 331 -18.74 -9.33 -10.13
C LYS A 331 -19.20 -10.78 -10.14
N HIS A 332 -18.35 -11.76 -9.75
CA HIS A 332 -18.77 -13.16 -9.65
C HIS A 332 -19.57 -13.43 -8.38
N LEU A 333 -19.11 -12.96 -7.24
CA LEU A 333 -19.86 -13.11 -5.99
C LEU A 333 -20.92 -12.01 -5.80
N LEU A 334 -20.78 -10.88 -6.50
CA LEU A 334 -21.65 -9.69 -6.36
C LEU A 334 -21.64 -9.15 -4.93
N ILE A 335 -20.49 -9.20 -4.27
CA ILE A 335 -20.28 -8.67 -2.91
C ILE A 335 -19.68 -7.26 -3.01
N ASP A 336 -20.12 -6.36 -2.12
CA ASP A 336 -19.65 -4.98 -2.07
C ASP A 336 -18.12 -4.91 -1.94
N TRP A 337 -17.51 -4.08 -2.78
CA TRP A 337 -16.06 -3.90 -2.85
C TRP A 337 -15.43 -3.48 -1.51
N ARG A 338 -16.17 -2.81 -0.63
CA ARG A 338 -15.69 -2.38 0.69
C ARG A 338 -15.30 -3.55 1.60
N HIS A 339 -15.90 -4.73 1.39
CA HIS A 339 -15.48 -5.95 2.11
C HIS A 339 -14.08 -6.40 1.70
N GLY A 340 -13.76 -6.30 0.42
CA GLY A 340 -12.45 -6.63 -0.10
C GLY A 340 -11.40 -5.57 0.25
N GLU A 341 -11.78 -4.28 0.16
CA GLU A 341 -10.92 -3.16 0.55
C GLU A 341 -10.46 -3.30 2.01
N ARG A 342 -11.38 -3.53 2.95
CA ARG A 342 -11.05 -3.74 4.37
C ARG A 342 -10.20 -4.99 4.61
N TRP A 343 -10.45 -6.06 3.87
CA TRP A 343 -9.62 -7.26 3.95
C TRP A 343 -8.18 -6.99 3.50
N PHE A 344 -8.00 -6.29 2.40
CA PHE A 344 -6.69 -5.87 1.91
C PHE A 344 -6.02 -4.87 2.86
N ALA A 345 -6.77 -3.96 3.45
CA ALA A 345 -6.25 -3.02 4.44
C ALA A 345 -5.64 -3.73 5.66
N ASP A 346 -6.20 -4.86 6.07
CA ASP A 346 -5.70 -5.65 7.20
C ASP A 346 -4.55 -6.59 6.84
N THR A 347 -4.58 -7.18 5.64
CA THR A 347 -3.68 -8.27 5.26
C THR A 347 -2.49 -7.86 4.39
N LEU A 348 -2.48 -6.65 3.81
CA LEU A 348 -1.38 -6.17 2.98
C LEU A 348 -0.31 -5.45 3.82
N VAL A 349 0.96 -5.85 3.65
CA VAL A 349 2.12 -5.11 4.18
C VAL A 349 2.31 -3.76 3.48
N ASP A 350 1.87 -3.65 2.23
CA ASP A 350 1.95 -2.44 1.42
C ASP A 350 0.65 -1.62 1.40
N HIS A 351 -0.28 -1.86 2.33
CA HIS A 351 -1.54 -1.12 2.37
C HIS A 351 -1.32 0.40 2.30
N ASP A 352 -1.79 1.01 1.23
CA ASP A 352 -1.74 2.45 0.99
C ASP A 352 -3.18 3.00 0.99
N PRO A 353 -3.51 3.98 1.86
CA PRO A 353 -4.89 4.45 2.05
C PRO A 353 -5.47 5.19 0.83
N ALA A 354 -4.64 5.54 -0.15
CA ALA A 354 -5.09 6.12 -1.41
C ALA A 354 -5.20 5.05 -2.50
N SER A 355 -4.14 4.25 -2.68
CA SER A 355 -4.07 3.26 -3.75
C SER A 355 -5.06 2.12 -3.55
N ASN A 356 -5.24 1.62 -2.31
CA ASN A 356 -6.14 0.50 -2.04
C ASN A 356 -7.61 0.83 -2.43
N PRO A 357 -8.27 1.84 -1.86
CA PRO A 357 -9.66 2.14 -2.23
C PRO A 357 -9.80 2.61 -3.68
N MET A 358 -8.81 3.33 -4.25
CA MET A 358 -8.85 3.70 -5.66
C MET A 358 -8.89 2.47 -6.57
N ASN A 359 -8.02 1.48 -6.34
CA ASN A 359 -7.94 0.28 -7.18
C ASN A 359 -9.12 -0.67 -6.97
N TRP A 360 -9.67 -0.75 -5.75
CA TRP A 360 -10.91 -1.46 -5.50
C TRP A 360 -12.07 -0.85 -6.29
N GLN A 361 -12.21 0.47 -6.27
CA GLN A 361 -13.22 1.18 -7.04
C GLN A 361 -12.96 1.12 -8.56
N TRP A 362 -11.69 1.08 -8.99
CA TRP A 362 -11.34 0.81 -10.39
C TRP A 362 -11.87 -0.56 -10.84
N SER A 363 -11.62 -1.61 -10.06
CA SER A 363 -12.11 -2.96 -10.35
C SER A 363 -13.63 -3.07 -10.25
N ALA A 364 -14.25 -2.37 -9.29
CA ALA A 364 -15.69 -2.36 -9.10
C ALA A 364 -16.45 -1.57 -10.19
N GLY A 365 -15.78 -0.66 -10.89
CA GLY A 365 -16.41 0.27 -11.84
C GLY A 365 -16.98 1.53 -11.18
N THR A 366 -16.82 1.68 -9.87
CA THR A 366 -17.40 2.77 -9.05
C THR A 366 -16.49 3.99 -8.95
N GLY A 367 -15.25 3.89 -9.42
CA GLY A 367 -14.23 4.92 -9.34
C GLY A 367 -14.23 5.89 -10.53
N VAL A 368 -13.37 6.91 -10.44
CA VAL A 368 -12.96 7.70 -11.60
C VAL A 368 -11.94 6.90 -12.42
N ASP A 369 -11.79 7.08 -13.67
CA ASP A 369 -10.92 6.24 -14.54
C ASP A 369 -11.13 4.72 -14.38
N ALA A 370 -12.29 4.32 -13.89
CA ALA A 370 -12.58 2.93 -13.56
C ALA A 370 -12.74 2.08 -14.83
N ALA A 371 -12.37 0.81 -14.70
CA ALA A 371 -12.72 -0.17 -15.73
C ALA A 371 -14.26 -0.20 -15.90
N PRO A 372 -14.78 -0.24 -17.13
CA PRO A 372 -16.21 -0.37 -17.33
C PRO A 372 -16.77 -1.57 -16.57
N TYR A 373 -17.88 -1.39 -15.86
CA TYR A 373 -18.45 -2.46 -15.01
C TYR A 373 -18.72 -3.75 -15.78
N PHE A 374 -19.18 -3.64 -17.03
CA PHE A 374 -19.44 -4.80 -17.89
C PHE A 374 -18.18 -5.58 -18.31
N ARG A 375 -16.98 -5.04 -18.10
CA ARG A 375 -15.72 -5.75 -18.27
C ARG A 375 -15.50 -6.69 -17.09
N ILE A 376 -16.12 -7.85 -17.15
CA ILE A 376 -15.99 -8.92 -16.14
C ILE A 376 -14.79 -9.78 -16.52
N MET A 377 -13.78 -9.82 -15.69
CA MET A 377 -12.60 -10.65 -15.93
C MET A 377 -12.96 -12.13 -15.75
N ASN A 378 -12.84 -12.92 -16.80
CA ASN A 378 -12.99 -14.37 -16.69
C ASN A 378 -11.73 -14.95 -16.02
N PRO A 379 -11.81 -15.51 -14.81
CA PRO A 379 -10.63 -15.96 -14.09
C PRO A 379 -9.87 -17.10 -14.77
N ILE A 380 -10.58 -17.95 -15.54
CA ILE A 380 -9.97 -19.04 -16.30
C ILE A 380 -9.15 -18.48 -17.47
N LEU A 381 -9.72 -17.54 -18.26
CA LEU A 381 -9.01 -16.92 -19.37
C LEU A 381 -7.85 -16.05 -18.90
N GLN A 382 -8.00 -15.37 -17.76
CA GLN A 382 -6.89 -14.61 -17.14
C GLN A 382 -5.77 -15.55 -16.71
N SER A 383 -6.11 -16.69 -16.11
CA SER A 383 -5.17 -17.72 -15.69
C SER A 383 -4.37 -18.27 -16.89
N ARG A 384 -5.07 -18.73 -17.93
CA ARG A 384 -4.44 -19.24 -19.18
C ARG A 384 -3.53 -18.21 -19.85
N LYS A 385 -3.92 -16.92 -19.80
CA LYS A 385 -3.15 -15.84 -20.43
C LYS A 385 -1.89 -15.46 -19.66
N PHE A 386 -1.97 -15.34 -18.33
CA PHE A 386 -0.93 -14.74 -17.49
C PHE A 386 -0.16 -15.74 -16.64
N ASP A 387 -0.61 -16.99 -16.57
CA ASP A 387 0.10 -18.11 -15.94
C ASP A 387 -0.05 -19.37 -16.81
N PRO A 388 0.33 -19.34 -18.11
CA PRO A 388 0.00 -20.37 -19.07
C PRO A 388 0.46 -21.78 -18.67
N HIS A 389 1.55 -21.87 -17.91
CA HIS A 389 2.11 -23.12 -17.39
C HIS A 389 1.72 -23.42 -15.94
N GLY A 390 0.82 -22.62 -15.34
CA GLY A 390 0.39 -22.81 -13.96
C GLY A 390 1.49 -22.69 -12.91
N VAL A 391 2.58 -21.98 -13.20
CA VAL A 391 3.73 -21.82 -12.29
C VAL A 391 3.30 -21.14 -11.00
N TYR A 392 2.54 -20.06 -11.12
CA TYR A 392 2.00 -19.33 -9.97
C TYR A 392 0.97 -20.16 -9.21
N ILE A 393 0.05 -20.82 -9.92
CA ILE A 393 -0.95 -21.69 -9.29
C ILE A 393 -0.28 -22.82 -8.54
N ARG A 394 0.70 -23.53 -9.13
CA ARG A 394 1.40 -24.65 -8.47
C ARG A 394 2.13 -24.21 -7.20
N ARG A 395 2.68 -22.98 -7.19
CA ARG A 395 3.33 -22.42 -6.01
C ARG A 395 2.37 -22.22 -4.85
N TRP A 396 1.17 -21.70 -5.10
CA TRP A 396 0.23 -21.29 -4.05
C TRP A 396 -0.94 -22.23 -3.82
N VAL A 397 -1.16 -23.18 -4.75
CA VAL A 397 -2.19 -24.23 -4.67
C VAL A 397 -1.53 -25.57 -4.95
N PRO A 398 -0.67 -26.07 -4.04
CA PRO A 398 0.16 -27.25 -4.28
C PRO A 398 -0.65 -28.52 -4.53
N GLU A 399 -1.89 -28.60 -4.04
CA GLU A 399 -2.80 -29.73 -4.33
C GLU A 399 -3.16 -29.86 -5.82
N LEU A 400 -2.95 -28.82 -6.62
CA LEU A 400 -3.13 -28.84 -8.08
C LEU A 400 -1.82 -29.09 -8.86
N SER A 401 -0.68 -29.23 -8.20
CA SER A 401 0.65 -29.25 -8.85
C SER A 401 0.83 -30.42 -9.83
N HIS A 402 0.11 -31.52 -9.63
CA HIS A 402 0.17 -32.73 -10.45
C HIS A 402 -0.66 -32.63 -11.76
N LEU A 403 -1.49 -31.60 -11.91
CA LEU A 403 -2.31 -31.43 -13.11
C LEU A 403 -1.49 -30.91 -14.30
N SER A 404 -1.94 -31.25 -15.52
CA SER A 404 -1.37 -30.68 -16.75
C SER A 404 -1.60 -29.15 -16.81
N ASP A 405 -0.82 -28.47 -17.66
CA ASP A 405 -0.92 -27.03 -17.86
C ASP A 405 -2.33 -26.58 -18.31
N ASP A 406 -3.02 -27.40 -19.10
CA ASP A 406 -4.40 -27.09 -19.52
C ASP A 406 -5.42 -27.31 -18.40
N ALA A 407 -5.30 -28.42 -17.66
CA ALA A 407 -6.26 -28.81 -16.62
C ALA A 407 -6.18 -27.93 -15.37
N ILE A 408 -5.00 -27.38 -15.05
CA ILE A 408 -4.77 -26.63 -13.82
C ILE A 408 -5.61 -25.35 -13.73
N HIS A 409 -6.03 -24.78 -14.86
CA HIS A 409 -6.83 -23.56 -14.91
C HIS A 409 -8.32 -23.75 -14.62
N ALA A 410 -8.83 -24.98 -14.85
CA ALA A 410 -10.22 -25.34 -14.66
C ALA A 410 -10.32 -26.83 -14.28
N PRO A 411 -9.83 -27.25 -13.11
CA PRO A 411 -9.70 -28.65 -12.73
C PRO A 411 -11.03 -29.41 -12.70
N TRP A 412 -12.15 -28.74 -12.50
CA TRP A 412 -13.49 -29.35 -12.53
C TRP A 412 -13.94 -29.79 -13.94
N GLU A 413 -13.30 -29.34 -15.01
CA GLU A 413 -13.60 -29.76 -16.39
C GLU A 413 -12.97 -31.12 -16.73
N ALA A 414 -11.97 -31.56 -15.97
CA ALA A 414 -11.29 -32.85 -16.15
C ALA A 414 -11.58 -33.80 -15.01
N ALA A 415 -10.81 -33.72 -13.94
CA ALA A 415 -10.99 -34.52 -12.71
C ALA A 415 -10.63 -33.64 -11.52
N LEU A 416 -11.65 -33.19 -10.79
CA LEU A 416 -11.46 -32.36 -9.62
C LEU A 416 -10.72 -33.15 -8.53
N PRO A 417 -9.52 -32.69 -8.08
CA PRO A 417 -8.83 -33.32 -6.96
C PRO A 417 -9.68 -33.30 -5.68
N ARG A 418 -9.58 -34.36 -4.87
CA ARG A 418 -10.38 -34.47 -3.65
C ARG A 418 -10.14 -33.36 -2.63
N ASP A 419 -8.90 -32.86 -2.60
CA ASP A 419 -8.45 -31.86 -1.64
C ASP A 419 -8.65 -30.42 -2.13
N TYR A 420 -9.18 -30.23 -3.35
CA TYR A 420 -9.48 -28.94 -3.91
C TYR A 420 -11.00 -28.73 -4.05
N PRO A 421 -11.54 -27.56 -3.63
CA PRO A 421 -12.96 -27.34 -3.62
C PRO A 421 -13.55 -27.11 -5.03
N PRO A 422 -14.82 -27.47 -5.27
CA PRO A 422 -15.52 -27.10 -6.50
C PRO A 422 -15.76 -25.58 -6.56
N PRO A 423 -15.97 -25.04 -7.78
CA PRO A 423 -16.29 -23.63 -7.97
C PRO A 423 -17.50 -23.18 -7.14
N VAL A 424 -17.35 -22.05 -6.42
CA VAL A 424 -18.44 -21.46 -5.61
C VAL A 424 -19.59 -20.89 -6.45
N VAL A 425 -19.31 -20.56 -7.70
CA VAL A 425 -20.27 -20.04 -8.66
C VAL A 425 -19.91 -20.53 -10.07
N ASP A 426 -20.88 -20.73 -10.92
CA ASP A 426 -20.68 -20.89 -12.35
C ASP A 426 -20.35 -19.52 -12.97
N HIS A 427 -19.29 -19.46 -13.79
CA HIS A 427 -18.82 -18.20 -14.41
C HIS A 427 -19.88 -17.54 -15.29
N ARG A 428 -20.58 -18.33 -16.14
CA ARG A 428 -21.58 -17.79 -17.07
C ARG A 428 -22.76 -17.21 -16.33
N LEU A 429 -23.32 -17.96 -15.36
CA LEU A 429 -24.45 -17.50 -14.54
C LEU A 429 -24.07 -16.29 -13.68
N ALA A 430 -22.88 -16.28 -13.10
CA ALA A 430 -22.39 -15.16 -12.32
C ALA A 430 -22.24 -13.89 -13.17
N ARG A 431 -21.72 -14.03 -14.40
CA ARG A 431 -21.60 -12.93 -15.36
C ARG A 431 -22.96 -12.37 -15.78
N GLU A 432 -23.92 -13.22 -16.08
CA GLU A 432 -25.29 -12.81 -16.43
C GLU A 432 -25.94 -12.07 -15.28
N ARG A 433 -25.82 -12.57 -14.04
CA ARG A 433 -26.30 -11.92 -12.81
C ARG A 433 -25.69 -10.54 -12.61
N ALA A 434 -24.36 -10.41 -12.73
CA ALA A 434 -23.67 -9.13 -12.57
C ALA A 434 -24.12 -8.10 -13.61
N LEU A 435 -24.29 -8.50 -14.87
CA LEU A 435 -24.78 -7.63 -15.93
C LEU A 435 -26.24 -7.23 -15.72
N SER A 436 -27.07 -8.13 -15.20
CA SER A 436 -28.46 -7.81 -14.86
C SER A 436 -28.53 -6.82 -13.69
N ALA A 437 -27.72 -7.01 -12.65
CA ALA A 437 -27.63 -6.06 -11.54
C ALA A 437 -27.17 -4.68 -12.00
N TRP A 438 -26.18 -4.61 -12.90
CA TRP A 438 -25.71 -3.32 -13.44
C TRP A 438 -26.76 -2.58 -14.28
N LYS A 439 -27.64 -3.28 -14.96
CA LYS A 439 -28.73 -2.64 -15.74
C LYS A 439 -29.82 -2.02 -14.87
N MET A 440 -29.79 -2.30 -13.57
CA MET A 440 -30.79 -1.79 -12.61
C MET A 440 -30.40 -0.41 -12.02
N ILE A 441 -29.17 0.00 -12.26
CA ILE A 441 -28.60 1.30 -11.85
C ILE A 441 -28.37 2.17 -13.09
#